data_8c797305351f777575c1169805e1ca58
#
_entry.id   8c797305351f777575c1169805e1ca58
#
_cell.length_a   1.000
_cell.length_b   1.000
_cell.length_c   1.000
_cell.angle_alpha   90.00
_cell.angle_beta   90.00
_cell.angle_gamma   90.00
#
_symmetry.space_group_name_H-M   'P 1'
#
loop_
_entity.id
_entity.type
_entity.pdbx_description
1 polymer ?
#
loop_
_entity_poly.entity_id
_entity_poly.type
_entity_poly.pdbx_seq_one_letter_code
_entity_poly.pdbx_strand_id
1 'polypeptide(L)'
;MVIPTSVDFYNPTEYKGYTELQKDKIDYIESGLKSTGVTNVSVYDTLSKHTSEEIYSRTDHHWMPLGAYYAAQVFCKTAGVKVPDIKKYRKETCGGYVGSMYYYSSDEHLNNDPETYAVYYSPNEDKLKTTYYDRYYSNGYDSSLFLCDNASYYYLSFLGSDDLIAHIKTNAKTGRNLVVIKESYGNGLIPFFTESFDNIYVLD
;
A
#
# COMPACT_ATOMS: atom_id res chain seq x y z
N MET A 1 9.14 0.39 -8.66
CA MET A 1 8.62 1.54 -7.87
C MET A 1 9.28 1.50 -6.52
N VAL A 2 9.91 2.59 -6.08
CA VAL A 2 10.45 2.77 -4.73
C VAL A 2 9.54 3.73 -3.98
N ILE A 3 9.14 3.37 -2.76
CA ILE A 3 8.19 4.15 -1.97
C ILE A 3 8.96 4.87 -0.86
N PRO A 4 8.89 6.21 -0.78
CA PRO A 4 9.46 6.94 0.35
C PRO A 4 8.69 6.64 1.64
N THR A 5 9.37 6.70 2.78
CA THR A 5 8.72 6.58 4.10
C THR A 5 8.30 7.96 4.62
N SER A 6 7.48 7.96 5.68
CA SER A 6 7.00 9.19 6.34
C SER A 6 8.12 10.14 6.78
N VAL A 7 9.29 9.60 7.11
CA VAL A 7 10.44 10.37 7.60
C VAL A 7 10.87 11.47 6.64
N ASP A 8 10.79 11.23 5.33
CA ASP A 8 11.23 12.21 4.33
C ASP A 8 10.31 13.45 4.26
N PHE A 9 9.05 13.28 4.64
CA PHE A 9 8.04 14.33 4.55
C PHE A 9 7.71 14.97 5.90
N TYR A 10 7.76 14.22 6.99
CA TYR A 10 7.23 14.65 8.28
C TYR A 10 8.29 14.75 9.38
N ASN A 11 9.58 14.50 9.05
CA ASN A 11 10.64 14.63 10.04
C ASN A 11 10.76 16.07 10.55
N PRO A 12 10.64 16.33 11.86
CA PRO A 12 10.81 17.66 12.43
C PRO A 12 12.16 18.27 12.05
N THR A 13 12.19 19.60 11.93
CA THR A 13 13.37 20.31 11.41
C THR A 13 14.63 20.05 12.24
N GLU A 14 14.48 19.90 13.55
CA GLU A 14 15.58 19.59 14.49
C GLU A 14 16.22 18.23 14.27
N TYR A 15 15.51 17.29 13.63
CA TYR A 15 15.99 15.93 13.35
C TYR A 15 16.46 15.74 11.90
N LYS A 16 16.27 16.72 11.02
CA LYS A 16 16.65 16.60 9.60
C LYS A 16 18.14 16.30 9.38
N GLY A 17 19.01 16.73 10.31
CA GLY A 17 20.43 16.45 10.25
C GLY A 17 20.83 15.01 10.60
N TYR A 18 19.92 14.22 11.15
CA TYR A 18 20.14 12.82 11.54
C TYR A 18 19.63 11.81 10.51
N THR A 19 18.94 12.27 9.49
CA THR A 19 18.38 11.42 8.43
C THR A 19 18.91 11.85 7.07
N GLU A 20 19.27 10.88 6.25
CA GLU A 20 19.60 11.14 4.85
C GLU A 20 18.32 11.33 4.04
N LEU A 21 18.36 12.23 3.06
CA LEU A 21 17.25 12.45 2.14
C LEU A 21 17.00 11.18 1.31
N GLN A 22 15.80 10.62 1.42
CA GLN A 22 15.42 9.45 0.63
C GLN A 22 15.27 9.80 -0.85
N LYS A 23 14.90 11.04 -1.16
CA LYS A 23 14.78 11.54 -2.52
C LYS A 23 16.03 11.30 -3.35
N ASP A 24 17.22 11.63 -2.81
CA ASP A 24 18.49 11.45 -3.52
C ASP A 24 18.79 9.96 -3.79
N LYS A 25 18.45 9.10 -2.83
CA LYS A 25 18.62 7.65 -2.99
C LYS A 25 17.64 7.08 -4.02
N ILE A 26 16.39 7.54 -4.01
CA ILE A 26 15.38 7.16 -4.99
C ILE A 26 15.83 7.59 -6.39
N ASP A 27 16.26 8.84 -6.55
CA ASP A 27 16.74 9.35 -7.84
C ASP A 27 17.96 8.58 -8.35
N TYR A 28 18.86 8.17 -7.46
CA TYR A 28 20.00 7.33 -7.80
C TYR A 28 19.56 5.96 -8.35
N ILE A 29 18.64 5.28 -7.64
CA ILE A 29 18.08 3.98 -8.06
C ILE A 29 17.36 4.13 -9.41
N GLU A 30 16.51 5.14 -9.53
CA GLU A 30 15.74 5.42 -10.77
C GLU A 30 16.64 5.70 -11.96
N SER A 31 17.73 6.43 -11.71
CA SER A 31 18.74 6.70 -12.75
C SER A 31 19.45 5.43 -13.22
N GLY A 32 19.78 4.53 -12.28
CA GLY A 32 20.39 3.24 -12.60
C GLY A 32 19.49 2.33 -13.44
N LEU A 33 18.18 2.43 -13.25
CA LEU A 33 17.20 1.61 -13.99
C LEU A 33 17.00 2.05 -15.44
N LYS A 34 17.35 3.28 -15.82
CA LYS A 34 17.11 3.82 -17.19
C LYS A 34 17.72 2.98 -18.31
N SER A 35 18.85 2.33 -18.07
CA SER A 35 19.54 1.52 -19.07
C SER A 35 19.14 0.05 -19.10
N THR A 36 18.27 -0.38 -18.19
CA THR A 36 17.93 -1.81 -17.98
C THR A 36 16.70 -2.27 -18.77
N GLY A 37 15.97 -1.35 -19.42
CA GLY A 37 14.68 -1.63 -20.05
C GLY A 37 13.51 -1.69 -19.05
N VAL A 38 13.75 -1.47 -17.77
CA VAL A 38 12.71 -1.39 -16.74
C VAL A 38 12.04 -0.02 -16.80
N THR A 39 10.70 -0.01 -16.86
CA THR A 39 9.94 1.22 -16.71
C THR A 39 9.86 1.59 -15.24
N ASN A 40 10.47 2.70 -14.86
CA ASN A 40 10.38 3.19 -13.51
C ASN A 40 9.04 3.88 -13.23
N VAL A 41 8.49 3.68 -12.04
CA VAL A 41 7.30 4.38 -11.53
C VAL A 41 7.72 5.23 -10.35
N SER A 42 7.91 6.54 -10.59
CA SER A 42 8.29 7.49 -9.55
C SER A 42 7.05 8.05 -8.85
N VAL A 43 6.94 7.84 -7.56
CA VAL A 43 5.78 8.27 -6.74
C VAL A 43 6.11 9.42 -5.79
N TYR A 44 7.39 9.75 -5.61
CA TYR A 44 7.86 10.75 -4.65
C TYR A 44 7.17 12.11 -4.82
N ASP A 45 7.21 12.67 -6.04
CA ASP A 45 6.65 13.99 -6.31
C ASP A 45 5.12 14.05 -6.18
N THR A 46 4.46 12.90 -6.36
CA THR A 46 3.02 12.81 -6.12
C THR A 46 2.73 12.82 -4.62
N LEU A 47 3.40 11.98 -3.85
CA LEU A 47 3.19 11.90 -2.40
C LEU A 47 3.57 13.23 -1.71
N SER A 48 4.65 13.88 -2.13
CA SER A 48 5.08 15.17 -1.56
C SER A 48 4.03 16.28 -1.69
N LYS A 49 3.15 16.23 -2.68
CA LYS A 49 2.06 17.19 -2.88
C LYS A 49 0.84 16.95 -2.00
N HIS A 50 0.76 15.78 -1.39
CA HIS A 50 -0.37 15.35 -0.56
C HIS A 50 -0.03 15.25 0.93
N THR A 51 1.10 15.82 1.36
CA THR A 51 1.57 15.76 2.76
C THR A 51 0.67 16.48 3.77
N SER A 52 -0.27 17.29 3.32
CA SER A 52 -1.32 17.89 4.17
C SER A 52 -2.51 16.96 4.42
N GLU A 53 -2.52 15.79 3.78
CA GLU A 53 -3.54 14.76 3.91
C GLU A 53 -2.98 13.58 4.73
N GLU A 54 -3.85 12.71 5.23
CA GLU A 54 -3.45 11.53 6.01
C GLU A 54 -2.94 10.41 5.07
N ILE A 55 -1.78 10.64 4.46
CA ILE A 55 -1.15 9.69 3.54
C ILE A 55 -0.14 8.74 4.21
N TYR A 56 0.27 9.04 5.44
CA TYR A 56 1.11 8.18 6.28
C TYR A 56 0.52 8.08 7.68
N SER A 57 0.70 6.93 8.31
CA SER A 57 0.36 6.74 9.71
C SER A 57 1.34 7.49 10.63
N ARG A 58 0.84 7.99 11.76
CA ARG A 58 1.66 8.55 12.86
C ARG A 58 2.16 7.48 13.81
N THR A 59 1.42 6.40 13.93
CA THR A 59 1.69 5.33 14.90
C THR A 59 2.24 4.07 14.25
N ASP A 60 2.26 4.01 12.91
CA ASP A 60 2.79 2.89 12.14
C ASP A 60 3.88 3.36 11.14
N HIS A 61 4.79 2.47 10.77
CA HIS A 61 5.83 2.79 9.80
C HIS A 61 5.34 2.82 8.35
N HIS A 62 4.13 2.35 8.08
CA HIS A 62 3.55 2.32 6.74
C HIS A 62 2.82 3.61 6.37
N TRP A 63 2.50 3.72 5.11
CA TRP A 63 1.53 4.69 4.63
C TRP A 63 0.11 4.33 5.03
N MET A 64 -0.78 5.32 4.96
CA MET A 64 -2.23 5.11 5.00
C MET A 64 -2.75 4.69 3.62
N PRO A 65 -3.92 4.05 3.51
CA PRO A 65 -4.50 3.66 2.22
C PRO A 65 -4.65 4.80 1.22
N LEU A 66 -4.83 6.04 1.68
CA LEU A 66 -4.89 7.19 0.79
C LEU A 66 -3.54 7.45 0.09
N GLY A 67 -2.42 7.28 0.79
CA GLY A 67 -1.09 7.35 0.19
C GLY A 67 -0.87 6.27 -0.85
N ALA A 68 -1.28 5.03 -0.53
CA ALA A 68 -1.23 3.92 -1.47
C ALA A 68 -2.10 4.17 -2.72
N TYR A 69 -3.27 4.81 -2.56
CA TYR A 69 -4.12 5.19 -3.68
C TYR A 69 -3.40 6.17 -4.64
N TYR A 70 -2.76 7.20 -4.13
CA TYR A 70 -2.00 8.14 -4.97
C TYR A 70 -0.86 7.46 -5.72
N ALA A 71 -0.15 6.54 -5.07
CA ALA A 71 0.87 5.73 -5.72
C ALA A 71 0.29 4.80 -6.78
N ALA A 72 -0.86 4.18 -6.53
CA ALA A 72 -1.57 3.34 -7.48
C ALA A 72 -2.02 4.12 -8.72
N GLN A 73 -2.44 5.40 -8.57
CA GLN A 73 -2.75 6.27 -9.72
C GLN A 73 -1.53 6.46 -10.63
N VAL A 74 -0.35 6.71 -10.04
CA VAL A 74 0.90 6.87 -10.83
C VAL A 74 1.25 5.58 -11.54
N PHE A 75 1.17 4.44 -10.84
CA PHE A 75 1.43 3.12 -11.44
C PHE A 75 0.47 2.85 -12.59
N CYS A 76 -0.82 2.97 -12.38
CA CYS A 76 -1.85 2.68 -13.39
C CYS A 76 -1.72 3.59 -14.61
N LYS A 77 -1.42 4.89 -14.39
CA LYS A 77 -1.13 5.82 -15.49
C LYS A 77 0.08 5.35 -16.32
N THR A 78 1.15 4.94 -15.68
CA THR A 78 2.37 4.42 -16.35
C THR A 78 2.08 3.12 -17.07
N ALA A 79 1.28 2.24 -16.48
CA ALA A 79 0.87 0.97 -17.09
C ALA A 79 -0.19 1.13 -18.20
N GLY A 80 -0.72 2.34 -18.43
CA GLY A 80 -1.75 2.60 -19.44
C GLY A 80 -3.12 2.02 -19.06
N VAL A 81 -3.41 1.87 -17.77
CA VAL A 81 -4.72 1.48 -17.23
C VAL A 81 -5.29 2.58 -16.34
N LYS A 82 -6.54 2.44 -15.94
CA LYS A 82 -7.21 3.44 -15.09
C LYS A 82 -7.52 2.85 -13.73
N VAL A 83 -7.26 3.61 -12.67
CA VAL A 83 -7.81 3.38 -11.35
C VAL A 83 -9.07 4.27 -11.19
N PRO A 84 -10.16 3.78 -10.60
CA PRO A 84 -11.34 4.61 -10.34
C PRO A 84 -11.01 5.79 -9.41
N ASP A 85 -11.82 6.87 -9.50
CA ASP A 85 -11.79 7.94 -8.51
C ASP A 85 -12.05 7.37 -7.11
N ILE A 86 -11.31 7.85 -6.10
CA ILE A 86 -11.41 7.39 -4.72
C ILE A 86 -12.84 7.46 -4.16
N LYS A 87 -13.63 8.42 -4.64
CA LYS A 87 -15.05 8.58 -4.26
C LYS A 87 -15.95 7.41 -4.67
N LYS A 88 -15.49 6.55 -5.57
CA LYS A 88 -16.21 5.33 -5.97
C LYS A 88 -15.95 4.16 -5.04
N TYR A 89 -14.93 4.26 -4.21
CA TYR A 89 -14.63 3.26 -3.20
C TYR A 89 -15.53 3.46 -1.98
N ARG A 90 -16.06 2.38 -1.43
CA ARG A 90 -16.75 2.42 -0.15
C ARG A 90 -15.69 2.62 0.94
N LYS A 91 -15.79 3.73 1.65
CA LYS A 91 -14.87 4.06 2.74
C LYS A 91 -15.47 3.61 4.07
N GLU A 92 -14.74 2.85 4.85
CA GLU A 92 -15.00 2.59 6.26
C GLU A 92 -13.86 3.16 7.09
N THR A 93 -14.21 3.64 8.29
CA THR A 93 -13.23 4.17 9.23
C THR A 93 -13.34 3.44 10.56
N CYS A 94 -12.20 3.07 11.10
CA CYS A 94 -12.07 2.40 12.38
C CYS A 94 -11.16 3.24 13.29
N GLY A 95 -11.61 3.55 14.48
CA GLY A 95 -10.82 4.27 15.49
C GLY A 95 -9.98 3.32 16.36
N GLY A 96 -9.03 3.89 17.08
CA GLY A 96 -8.24 3.14 18.04
C GLY A 96 -7.02 2.41 17.45
N TYR A 97 -6.58 2.81 16.25
CA TYR A 97 -5.40 2.23 15.64
C TYR A 97 -4.12 2.73 16.31
N VAL A 98 -3.32 1.80 16.79
CA VAL A 98 -1.95 2.01 17.25
C VAL A 98 -1.07 0.99 16.56
N GLY A 99 -0.16 1.47 15.73
CA GLY A 99 0.64 0.64 14.85
C GLY A 99 2.02 0.28 15.41
N SER A 100 2.87 -0.18 14.51
CA SER A 100 4.18 -0.76 14.82
C SER A 100 5.15 0.19 15.53
N MET A 101 5.01 1.50 15.36
CA MET A 101 5.91 2.47 16.03
C MET A 101 5.79 2.39 17.55
N TYR A 102 4.58 2.15 18.07
CA TYR A 102 4.38 1.90 19.49
C TYR A 102 5.07 0.62 19.95
N TYR A 103 4.92 -0.46 19.18
CA TYR A 103 5.55 -1.75 19.53
C TYR A 103 7.08 -1.68 19.53
N TYR A 104 7.68 -0.85 18.67
CA TYR A 104 9.13 -0.67 18.62
C TYR A 104 9.66 0.29 19.69
N SER A 105 8.92 1.34 20.01
CA SER A 105 9.38 2.40 20.91
C SER A 105 8.90 2.24 22.35
N SER A 106 7.75 1.60 22.55
CA SER A 106 6.98 1.60 23.82
C SER A 106 6.64 3.03 24.30
N ASP A 107 6.51 3.98 23.37
CA ASP A 107 6.17 5.36 23.70
C ASP A 107 4.66 5.48 23.95
N GLU A 108 4.29 5.68 25.21
CA GLU A 108 2.89 5.81 25.64
C GLU A 108 2.17 7.02 25.01
N HIS A 109 2.87 8.02 24.48
CA HIS A 109 2.20 9.09 23.73
C HIS A 109 1.50 8.56 22.48
N LEU A 110 2.06 7.55 21.81
CA LEU A 110 1.44 6.91 20.65
C LEU A 110 0.19 6.12 21.05
N ASN A 111 0.26 5.41 22.19
CA ASN A 111 -0.85 4.61 22.70
C ASN A 111 -1.99 5.49 23.22
N ASN A 112 -1.69 6.65 23.79
CA ASN A 112 -2.67 7.58 24.32
C ASN A 112 -3.33 8.48 23.26
N ASP A 113 -2.80 8.52 22.03
CA ASP A 113 -3.36 9.26 20.89
C ASP A 113 -3.49 8.36 19.66
N PRO A 114 -4.39 7.35 19.73
CA PRO A 114 -4.61 6.42 18.62
C PRO A 114 -5.19 7.11 17.39
N GLU A 115 -4.93 6.52 16.24
CA GLU A 115 -5.40 7.04 14.95
C GLU A 115 -6.76 6.49 14.55
N THR A 116 -7.39 7.18 13.61
CA THR A 116 -8.50 6.63 12.81
C THR A 116 -7.93 6.09 11.50
N TYR A 117 -8.15 4.80 11.27
CA TYR A 117 -7.72 4.14 10.05
C TYR A 117 -8.86 4.06 9.04
N ALA A 118 -8.61 4.41 7.78
CA ALA A 118 -9.59 4.34 6.71
C ALA A 118 -9.28 3.18 5.77
N VAL A 119 -10.26 2.29 5.56
CA VAL A 119 -10.20 1.22 4.56
C VAL A 119 -11.06 1.61 3.37
N TYR A 120 -10.53 1.41 2.17
CA TYR A 120 -11.23 1.70 0.91
C TYR A 120 -11.50 0.39 0.18
N TYR A 121 -12.77 -0.01 0.14
CA TYR A 121 -13.23 -1.20 -0.54
C TYR A 121 -13.50 -0.90 -2.02
N SER A 122 -12.98 -1.77 -2.88
CA SER A 122 -13.16 -1.67 -4.31
C SER A 122 -14.65 -1.65 -4.70
N PRO A 123 -15.05 -0.89 -5.73
CA PRO A 123 -16.44 -0.92 -6.25
C PRO A 123 -16.97 -2.31 -6.61
N ASN A 124 -16.09 -3.26 -6.91
CA ASN A 124 -16.44 -4.64 -7.25
C ASN A 124 -15.99 -5.65 -6.17
N GLU A 125 -15.88 -5.23 -4.89
CA GLU A 125 -15.40 -6.10 -3.82
C GLU A 125 -16.18 -7.41 -3.70
N ASP A 126 -17.48 -7.39 -3.96
CA ASP A 126 -18.38 -8.54 -3.94
C ASP A 126 -18.08 -9.58 -5.05
N LYS A 127 -17.32 -9.20 -6.06
CA LYS A 127 -16.95 -10.04 -7.21
C LYS A 127 -15.49 -10.51 -7.15
N LEU A 128 -14.74 -10.09 -6.16
CA LEU A 128 -13.37 -10.54 -5.98
C LEU A 128 -13.37 -11.98 -5.46
N LYS A 129 -12.48 -12.78 -6.02
CA LYS A 129 -12.16 -14.10 -5.49
C LYS A 129 -10.68 -14.14 -5.22
N THR A 130 -10.31 -14.24 -3.94
CA THR A 130 -8.93 -14.31 -3.51
C THR A 130 -8.63 -15.70 -2.99
N THR A 131 -7.60 -16.32 -3.54
CA THR A 131 -7.06 -17.60 -3.08
C THR A 131 -5.64 -17.35 -2.56
N TYR A 132 -5.39 -17.74 -1.34
CA TYR A 132 -4.09 -17.67 -0.69
C TYR A 132 -3.38 -19.01 -0.79
N TYR A 133 -2.08 -18.99 -0.98
CA TYR A 133 -1.22 -20.15 -1.07
C TYR A 133 -0.04 -19.97 -0.13
N ASP A 134 0.57 -21.08 0.28
CA ASP A 134 1.85 -21.02 0.94
C ASP A 134 2.97 -20.58 -0.04
N ARG A 135 4.18 -20.38 0.49
CA ARG A 135 5.35 -19.95 -0.31
C ARG A 135 5.76 -20.91 -1.44
N TYR A 136 5.18 -22.10 -1.49
CA TYR A 136 5.40 -23.09 -2.55
C TYR A 136 4.27 -23.12 -3.59
N TYR A 137 3.36 -22.17 -3.53
CA TYR A 137 2.16 -22.11 -4.37
C TYR A 137 1.29 -23.38 -4.22
N SER A 138 1.22 -23.93 -3.01
CA SER A 138 0.42 -25.10 -2.67
C SER A 138 -0.54 -24.77 -1.51
N ASN A 139 -1.38 -25.74 -1.14
CA ASN A 139 -2.34 -25.63 -0.03
C ASN A 139 -3.25 -24.38 -0.13
N GLY A 140 -3.74 -24.10 -1.35
CA GLY A 140 -4.59 -22.94 -1.60
C GLY A 140 -5.91 -22.99 -0.83
N TYR A 141 -6.29 -21.83 -0.24
CA TYR A 141 -7.58 -21.64 0.40
C TYR A 141 -8.19 -20.29 0.01
N ASP A 142 -9.50 -20.26 -0.16
CA ASP A 142 -10.21 -19.03 -0.50
C ASP A 142 -10.51 -18.21 0.76
N SER A 143 -10.27 -16.90 0.70
CA SER A 143 -10.62 -15.95 1.76
C SER A 143 -10.86 -14.56 1.17
N SER A 144 -11.25 -13.60 2.01
CA SER A 144 -11.41 -12.21 1.59
C SER A 144 -10.06 -11.54 1.32
N LEU A 145 -10.03 -10.62 0.35
CA LEU A 145 -8.91 -9.68 0.20
C LEU A 145 -8.84 -8.72 1.39
N PHE A 146 -9.99 -8.38 1.96
CA PHE A 146 -10.14 -7.45 3.08
C PHE A 146 -10.44 -8.24 4.36
N LEU A 147 -9.56 -8.12 5.35
CA LEU A 147 -9.61 -8.85 6.62
C LEU A 147 -9.69 -7.87 7.79
N CYS A 148 -10.80 -7.15 7.91
CA CYS A 148 -10.98 -6.02 8.83
C CYS A 148 -11.43 -6.37 10.26
N ASP A 149 -11.14 -7.54 10.78
CA ASP A 149 -11.76 -8.01 12.03
C ASP A 149 -11.07 -7.55 13.32
N ASN A 150 -9.91 -6.86 13.27
CA ASN A 150 -9.18 -6.49 14.47
C ASN A 150 -8.53 -5.12 14.39
N ALA A 151 -8.95 -4.19 15.26
CA ALA A 151 -8.43 -2.83 15.39
C ALA A 151 -6.90 -2.74 15.59
N SER A 152 -6.30 -3.75 16.18
CA SER A 152 -4.86 -3.78 16.46
C SER A 152 -3.99 -4.04 15.23
N TYR A 153 -4.59 -4.44 14.10
CA TYR A 153 -3.84 -4.86 12.91
C TYR A 153 -4.40 -4.28 11.61
N TYR A 154 -4.89 -3.04 11.62
CA TYR A 154 -5.57 -2.46 10.45
C TYR A 154 -4.73 -2.43 9.18
N TYR A 155 -3.41 -2.29 9.26
CA TYR A 155 -2.58 -2.40 8.07
C TYR A 155 -2.62 -3.81 7.46
N LEU A 156 -2.83 -4.84 8.28
CA LEU A 156 -3.07 -6.22 7.83
C LEU A 156 -4.50 -6.46 7.33
N SER A 157 -5.34 -5.43 7.26
CA SER A 157 -6.67 -5.52 6.63
C SER A 157 -6.61 -5.96 5.17
N PHE A 158 -5.47 -5.82 4.54
CA PHE A 158 -5.24 -6.23 3.16
C PHE A 158 -4.30 -7.44 3.14
N LEU A 159 -4.67 -8.51 2.46
CA LEU A 159 -3.86 -9.72 2.28
C LEU A 159 -3.52 -10.49 3.57
N GLY A 160 -3.74 -9.96 4.73
CA GLY A 160 -3.60 -10.60 6.05
C GLY A 160 -2.19 -10.89 6.54
N SER A 161 -1.26 -11.30 5.67
CA SER A 161 0.12 -11.66 6.02
C SER A 161 1.04 -11.48 4.83
N ASP A 162 2.32 -11.24 5.12
CA ASP A 162 3.37 -11.12 4.12
C ASP A 162 3.95 -12.48 3.67
N ASP A 163 3.63 -13.56 4.36
CA ASP A 163 4.18 -14.90 4.06
C ASP A 163 3.40 -15.69 3.00
N LEU A 164 2.41 -15.08 2.36
CA LEU A 164 1.50 -15.79 1.48
C LEU A 164 1.64 -15.32 0.02
N ILE A 165 1.47 -16.27 -0.90
CA ILE A 165 1.19 -15.94 -2.30
C ILE A 165 -0.32 -15.77 -2.43
N ALA A 166 -0.78 -14.65 -2.98
CA ALA A 166 -2.19 -14.41 -3.23
C ALA A 166 -2.48 -14.35 -4.73
N HIS A 167 -3.57 -15.00 -5.15
CA HIS A 167 -4.15 -14.87 -6.47
C HIS A 167 -5.53 -14.25 -6.35
N ILE A 168 -5.70 -13.05 -6.88
CA ILE A 168 -6.96 -12.32 -6.86
C ILE A 168 -7.54 -12.31 -8.27
N LYS A 169 -8.69 -12.95 -8.44
CA LYS A 169 -9.52 -12.85 -9.64
C LYS A 169 -10.49 -11.69 -9.44
N THR A 170 -10.51 -10.78 -10.40
CA THR A 170 -11.37 -9.61 -10.38
C THR A 170 -12.46 -9.71 -11.46
N ASN A 171 -13.26 -8.67 -11.58
CA ASN A 171 -14.23 -8.54 -12.69
C ASN A 171 -13.90 -7.32 -13.57
N ALA A 172 -12.64 -6.91 -13.64
CA ALA A 172 -12.21 -5.70 -14.36
C ALA A 172 -12.43 -5.79 -15.87
N LYS A 173 -12.32 -6.98 -16.46
CA LYS A 173 -12.54 -7.26 -17.90
C LYS A 173 -11.65 -6.40 -18.82
N THR A 174 -10.41 -6.21 -18.40
CA THR A 174 -9.44 -5.39 -19.13
C THR A 174 -8.56 -6.20 -20.10
N GLY A 175 -8.60 -7.53 -19.99
CA GLY A 175 -7.71 -8.44 -20.72
C GLY A 175 -6.28 -8.44 -20.18
N ARG A 176 -6.02 -7.84 -19.03
CA ARG A 176 -4.68 -7.65 -18.46
C ARG A 176 -4.52 -8.35 -17.12
N ASN A 177 -3.34 -8.90 -16.90
CA ASN A 177 -2.96 -9.51 -15.65
C ASN A 177 -1.76 -8.76 -15.06
N LEU A 178 -1.63 -8.82 -13.73
CA LEU A 178 -0.55 -8.19 -12.98
C LEU A 178 0.14 -9.23 -12.09
N VAL A 179 1.45 -9.23 -12.08
CA VAL A 179 2.27 -9.89 -11.07
C VAL A 179 2.94 -8.81 -10.23
N VAL A 180 2.78 -8.89 -8.93
CA VAL A 180 3.37 -7.95 -7.96
C VAL A 180 4.35 -8.73 -7.09
N ILE A 181 5.61 -8.34 -7.11
CA ILE A 181 6.62 -8.77 -6.14
C ILE A 181 6.84 -7.57 -5.22
N LYS A 182 6.61 -7.72 -3.93
CA LYS A 182 6.51 -6.61 -2.99
C LYS A 182 7.10 -6.96 -1.63
N GLU A 183 7.33 -5.97 -0.83
CA GLU A 183 7.40 -6.00 0.62
C GLU A 183 6.10 -5.42 1.22
N SER A 184 6.00 -5.28 2.54
CA SER A 184 4.74 -4.95 3.22
C SER A 184 4.05 -3.66 2.76
N TYR A 185 4.78 -2.64 2.29
CA TYR A 185 4.16 -1.43 1.73
C TYR A 185 3.26 -1.74 0.52
N GLY A 186 3.60 -2.77 -0.25
CA GLY A 186 2.81 -3.19 -1.39
C GLY A 186 1.40 -3.68 -1.04
N ASN A 187 1.15 -4.12 0.19
CA ASN A 187 -0.17 -4.58 0.62
C ASN A 187 -1.25 -3.52 0.39
N GLY A 188 -0.96 -2.27 0.76
CA GLY A 188 -1.88 -1.16 0.59
C GLY A 188 -2.22 -0.80 -0.86
N LEU A 189 -1.40 -1.21 -1.84
CA LEU A 189 -1.63 -0.95 -3.27
C LEU A 189 -2.68 -1.89 -3.88
N ILE A 190 -2.72 -3.14 -3.43
CA ILE A 190 -3.45 -4.21 -4.09
C ILE A 190 -4.95 -3.91 -4.26
N PRO A 191 -5.67 -3.37 -3.25
CA PRO A 191 -7.06 -3.01 -3.41
C PRO A 191 -7.35 -2.07 -4.59
N PHE A 192 -6.40 -1.17 -4.89
CA PHE A 192 -6.56 -0.18 -5.94
C PHE A 192 -6.26 -0.70 -7.35
N PHE A 193 -5.73 -1.92 -7.47
CA PHE A 193 -5.49 -2.59 -8.76
C PHE A 193 -6.64 -3.47 -9.22
N THR A 194 -7.60 -3.77 -8.34
CA THR A 194 -8.68 -4.73 -8.59
C THR A 194 -9.65 -4.32 -9.70
N GLU A 195 -9.74 -3.03 -10.01
CA GLU A 195 -10.53 -2.50 -11.13
C GLU A 195 -9.73 -2.37 -12.45
N SER A 196 -8.41 -2.65 -12.40
CA SER A 196 -7.49 -2.38 -13.51
C SER A 196 -6.94 -3.65 -14.16
N PHE A 197 -6.98 -4.78 -13.46
CA PHE A 197 -6.42 -6.05 -13.91
C PHE A 197 -7.37 -7.20 -13.62
N ASP A 198 -7.46 -8.16 -14.55
CA ASP A 198 -8.36 -9.31 -14.44
C ASP A 198 -7.88 -10.36 -13.45
N ASN A 199 -6.57 -10.53 -13.37
CA ASN A 199 -5.90 -11.35 -12.39
C ASN A 199 -4.73 -10.59 -11.79
N ILE A 200 -4.57 -10.69 -10.47
CA ILE A 200 -3.44 -10.13 -9.74
C ILE A 200 -2.79 -11.26 -8.94
N TYR A 201 -1.51 -11.50 -9.20
CA TYR A 201 -0.69 -12.44 -8.46
C TYR A 201 0.26 -11.64 -7.57
N VAL A 202 0.17 -11.85 -6.28
CA VAL A 202 0.98 -11.14 -5.28
C VAL A 202 1.95 -12.12 -4.66
N LEU A 203 3.22 -11.76 -4.69
CA LEU A 203 4.33 -12.52 -4.11
C LEU A 203 5.08 -11.63 -3.14
N ASP A 204 5.42 -12.16 -1.97
CA ASP A 204 6.23 -11.48 -0.96
C ASP A 204 7.61 -12.09 -0.86
#